data_44bfc3d7d45813088d9ea6d4af7cc112
#
_entry.id   44bfc3d7d45813088d9ea6d4af7cc112
#
_cell.length_a   1.000
_cell.length_b   1.000
_cell.length_c   1.000
_cell.angle_alpha   90.00
_cell.angle_beta   90.00
_cell.angle_gamma   90.00
#
_symmetry.space_group_name_H-M   'P 1'
#
loop_
_entity.id
_entity.type
_entity.pdbx_description
1 polymer ?
#
loop_
_entity_poly.entity_id
_entity_poly.type
_entity_poly.pdbx_seq_one_letter_code
_entity_poly.pdbx_strand_id
1 'polypeptide(L)'
;MMSTRHLCLVLAGFVLAVLASAAATQPELLPAVDFQRDVRPILSDNCFRCHGPDQSSRMARLRLDTQDGAFSPRPNGVPIVSGDLEASLLYQRITHEDERVRMPPAAMSTKTLSPEQIDVLRRWIDEGALWDQHWSFKQIETRDPPAVDDTWARNPLDRFVLARLEAEGLRPAPEADKRTLARRVALDLTGLPP
;
A
#
# COMPACT_ATOMS: atom_id res chain seq x y z
N MET A 1 1.05 -56.67 30.09
CA MET A 1 1.44 -56.88 28.69
C MET A 1 0.47 -56.09 27.80
N MET A 2 0.87 -55.00 27.24
CA MET A 2 0.03 -54.22 26.32
C MET A 2 -0.06 -54.98 24.99
N SER A 3 -1.29 -55.19 24.52
CA SER A 3 -1.53 -55.88 23.24
C SER A 3 -0.95 -55.05 22.07
N THR A 4 -0.33 -55.72 21.11
CA THR A 4 0.24 -55.16 19.88
C THR A 4 -0.73 -54.22 19.15
N ARG A 5 -2.05 -54.45 19.25
CA ARG A 5 -3.09 -53.60 18.70
C ARG A 5 -3.17 -52.20 19.37
N HIS A 6 -2.97 -52.13 20.67
CA HIS A 6 -2.97 -50.84 21.41
C HIS A 6 -1.72 -50.02 21.09
N LEU A 7 -0.57 -50.69 20.90
CA LEU A 7 0.67 -50.01 20.51
C LEU A 7 0.59 -49.41 19.10
N CYS A 8 0.00 -50.13 18.13
CA CYS A 8 -0.23 -49.60 16.77
C CYS A 8 -1.18 -48.42 16.74
N LEU A 9 -2.25 -48.43 17.57
CA LEU A 9 -3.21 -47.31 17.63
C LEU A 9 -2.60 -46.04 18.25
N VAL A 10 -1.76 -46.20 19.29
CA VAL A 10 -1.05 -45.07 19.92
C VAL A 10 0.00 -44.49 18.97
N LEU A 11 0.76 -45.32 18.25
CA LEU A 11 1.74 -44.87 17.26
C LEU A 11 1.06 -44.16 16.07
N ALA A 12 -0.06 -44.68 15.56
CA ALA A 12 -0.83 -44.05 14.49
C ALA A 12 -1.40 -42.70 14.93
N GLY A 13 -1.91 -42.59 16.15
CA GLY A 13 -2.40 -41.31 16.71
C GLY A 13 -1.29 -40.29 16.89
N PHE A 14 -0.08 -40.71 17.30
CA PHE A 14 1.07 -39.79 17.45
C PHE A 14 1.60 -39.31 16.11
N VAL A 15 1.64 -40.15 15.08
CA VAL A 15 2.03 -39.77 13.72
C VAL A 15 1.01 -38.80 13.10
N LEU A 16 -0.30 -39.00 13.32
CA LEU A 16 -1.34 -38.07 12.87
C LEU A 16 -1.24 -36.72 13.58
N ALA A 17 -0.96 -36.69 14.87
CA ALA A 17 -0.79 -35.47 15.65
C ALA A 17 0.46 -34.68 15.23
N VAL A 18 1.56 -35.34 14.90
CA VAL A 18 2.79 -34.71 14.41
C VAL A 18 2.59 -34.14 12.99
N LEU A 19 1.81 -34.83 12.12
CA LEU A 19 1.47 -34.35 10.79
C LEU A 19 0.52 -33.17 10.83
N ALA A 20 -0.40 -33.11 11.80
CA ALA A 20 -1.29 -31.96 12.00
C ALA A 20 -0.56 -30.70 12.53
N SER A 21 0.53 -30.88 13.31
CA SER A 21 1.34 -29.75 13.81
C SER A 21 2.28 -29.15 12.73
N ALA A 22 2.47 -29.85 11.62
CA ALA A 22 3.21 -29.35 10.45
C ALA A 22 2.31 -28.57 9.46
N ALA A 23 1.05 -28.26 9.84
CA ALA A 23 0.23 -27.28 9.14
C ALA A 23 0.93 -25.92 9.29
N ALA A 24 1.85 -25.70 8.37
CA ALA A 24 2.77 -24.63 8.24
C ALA A 24 2.09 -23.28 8.52
N THR A 25 2.66 -22.49 9.39
CA THR A 25 2.61 -21.04 9.31
C THR A 25 3.10 -20.68 7.90
N GLN A 26 2.16 -20.53 6.96
CA GLN A 26 2.51 -19.93 5.68
C GLN A 26 3.05 -18.54 6.04
N PRO A 27 4.23 -18.16 5.59
CA PRO A 27 4.69 -16.80 5.76
C PRO A 27 3.59 -15.92 5.16
N GLU A 28 3.02 -15.05 5.98
CA GLU A 28 2.06 -14.05 5.54
C GLU A 28 2.81 -13.20 4.51
N LEU A 29 2.55 -13.45 3.24
CA LEU A 29 3.12 -12.66 2.15
C LEU A 29 2.60 -11.25 2.36
N LEU A 30 3.47 -10.37 2.82
CA LEU A 30 3.15 -8.95 2.91
C LEU A 30 2.63 -8.50 1.54
N PRO A 31 1.53 -7.74 1.50
CA PRO A 31 1.00 -7.26 0.22
C PRO A 31 2.09 -6.47 -0.52
N ALA A 32 2.08 -6.56 -1.85
CA ALA A 32 3.00 -5.82 -2.71
C ALA A 32 2.92 -4.32 -2.38
N VAL A 33 4.08 -3.65 -2.43
CA VAL A 33 4.16 -2.23 -2.11
C VAL A 33 3.51 -1.42 -3.22
N ASP A 34 2.50 -0.62 -2.87
CA ASP A 34 1.83 0.31 -3.78
C ASP A 34 2.53 1.67 -3.77
N PHE A 35 2.91 2.16 -4.96
CA PHE A 35 3.64 3.42 -5.09
C PHE A 35 2.85 4.61 -4.54
N GLN A 36 1.57 4.74 -4.88
CA GLN A 36 0.77 5.92 -4.50
C GLN A 36 0.38 5.90 -3.02
N ARG A 37 0.09 4.73 -2.47
CA ARG A 37 -0.34 4.55 -1.09
C ARG A 37 0.83 4.56 -0.11
N ASP A 38 1.92 3.85 -0.44
CA ASP A 38 2.97 3.52 0.51
C ASP A 38 4.25 4.33 0.27
N VAL A 39 4.68 4.51 -0.99
CA VAL A 39 5.98 5.11 -1.33
C VAL A 39 5.90 6.62 -1.50
N ARG A 40 4.94 7.09 -2.31
CA ARG A 40 4.83 8.51 -2.64
C ARG A 40 4.65 9.41 -1.41
N PRO A 41 3.89 9.06 -0.37
CA PRO A 41 3.82 9.86 0.86
C PRO A 41 5.20 9.99 1.54
N ILE A 42 5.98 8.90 1.60
CA ILE A 42 7.32 8.93 2.20
C ILE A 42 8.23 9.90 1.43
N LEU A 43 8.24 9.80 0.09
CA LEU A 43 9.03 10.68 -0.77
C LEU A 43 8.57 12.14 -0.67
N SER A 44 7.26 12.37 -0.64
CA SER A 44 6.67 13.71 -0.51
C SER A 44 7.09 14.39 0.77
N ASP A 45 6.98 13.71 1.89
CA ASP A 45 7.20 14.27 3.21
C ASP A 45 8.68 14.49 3.55
N ASN A 46 9.56 13.67 2.96
CA ASN A 46 10.97 13.65 3.35
C ASN A 46 11.94 14.10 2.24
N CYS A 47 11.54 14.03 0.96
CA CYS A 47 12.46 14.22 -0.16
C CYS A 47 12.07 15.39 -1.09
N PHE A 48 10.76 15.59 -1.38
CA PHE A 48 10.32 16.54 -2.40
C PHE A 48 10.62 18.00 -2.09
N ARG A 49 10.84 18.35 -0.83
CA ARG A 49 11.27 19.71 -0.48
C ARG A 49 12.57 20.10 -1.20
N CYS A 50 13.52 19.14 -1.30
CA CYS A 50 14.82 19.37 -1.94
C CYS A 50 14.97 18.62 -3.27
N HIS A 51 14.14 17.62 -3.57
CA HIS A 51 14.21 16.78 -4.77
C HIS A 51 12.82 16.67 -5.44
N GLY A 52 12.05 17.75 -5.43
CA GLY A 52 10.69 17.83 -5.93
C GLY A 52 10.49 18.82 -7.08
N PRO A 53 9.24 19.28 -7.29
CA PRO A 53 8.87 20.12 -8.43
C PRO A 53 9.43 21.53 -8.35
N ASP A 54 9.63 22.08 -7.16
CA ASP A 54 10.09 23.45 -6.99
C ASP A 54 11.55 23.63 -7.43
N GLN A 55 11.74 24.37 -8.50
CA GLN A 55 13.05 24.58 -9.09
C GLN A 55 13.96 25.46 -8.21
N SER A 56 13.39 26.33 -7.40
CA SER A 56 14.14 27.29 -6.56
C SER A 56 14.81 26.58 -5.37
N SER A 57 14.17 25.57 -4.82
CA SER A 57 14.67 24.76 -3.68
C SER A 57 15.35 23.46 -4.08
N ARG A 58 15.30 23.11 -5.39
CA ARG A 58 15.78 21.82 -5.88
C ARG A 58 17.30 21.69 -5.81
N MET A 59 17.73 20.69 -5.06
CA MET A 59 19.16 20.36 -4.90
C MET A 59 19.61 19.31 -5.92
N ALA A 60 20.88 19.37 -6.29
CA ALA A 60 21.53 18.46 -7.23
C ALA A 60 20.76 18.25 -8.55
N ARG A 61 19.81 19.10 -8.88
CA ARG A 61 18.91 18.95 -10.05
C ARG A 61 18.16 17.61 -10.07
N LEU A 62 18.02 16.94 -8.90
CA LEU A 62 17.34 15.65 -8.78
C LEU A 62 15.83 15.87 -8.65
N ARG A 63 15.05 15.06 -9.37
CA ARG A 63 13.59 14.99 -9.30
C ARG A 63 13.17 13.59 -8.89
N LEU A 64 12.70 13.44 -7.67
CA LEU A 64 12.11 12.20 -7.17
C LEU A 64 10.57 12.21 -7.26
N ASP A 65 9.99 13.30 -7.74
CA ASP A 65 8.56 13.46 -7.96
C ASP A 65 8.11 13.07 -9.38
N THR A 66 9.06 12.72 -10.25
CA THR A 66 8.79 12.22 -11.61
C THR A 66 9.53 10.92 -11.86
N GLN A 67 8.91 10.03 -12.62
CA GLN A 67 9.52 8.76 -13.01
C GLN A 67 10.87 8.96 -13.71
N ASP A 68 10.91 9.80 -14.75
CA ASP A 68 12.13 10.14 -15.44
C ASP A 68 13.26 10.60 -14.52
N GLY A 69 12.95 11.53 -13.60
CA GLY A 69 13.96 12.05 -12.68
C GLY A 69 14.46 11.02 -11.67
N ALA A 70 13.62 10.08 -11.29
CA ALA A 70 13.93 9.04 -10.32
C ALA A 70 14.76 7.88 -10.93
N PHE A 71 14.58 7.58 -12.22
CA PHE A 71 15.21 6.43 -12.87
C PHE A 71 16.29 6.79 -13.89
N SER A 72 16.45 8.07 -14.26
CA SER A 72 17.44 8.48 -15.23
C SER A 72 18.87 8.43 -14.67
N PRO A 73 19.84 7.94 -15.44
CA PRO A 73 21.25 7.95 -15.07
C PRO A 73 21.77 9.37 -14.82
N ARG A 74 22.64 9.52 -13.83
CA ARG A 74 23.28 10.77 -13.42
C ARG A 74 24.79 10.57 -13.30
N PRO A 75 25.60 11.65 -13.23
CA PRO A 75 27.06 11.51 -13.11
C PRO A 75 27.52 10.64 -11.91
N ASN A 76 26.74 10.64 -10.83
CA ASN A 76 27.06 9.89 -9.61
C ASN A 76 26.36 8.54 -9.49
N GLY A 77 25.66 8.09 -10.53
CA GLY A 77 24.87 6.84 -10.54
C GLY A 77 23.39 7.07 -10.78
N VAL A 78 22.60 6.01 -10.71
CA VAL A 78 21.15 6.06 -10.91
C VAL A 78 20.45 6.23 -9.57
N PRO A 79 19.51 7.17 -9.44
CA PRO A 79 18.78 7.34 -8.17
C PRO A 79 18.05 6.08 -7.72
N ILE A 80 17.33 5.43 -8.63
CA ILE A 80 16.60 4.18 -8.37
C ILE A 80 16.86 3.21 -9.53
N VAL A 81 17.34 2.02 -9.20
CA VAL A 81 17.49 0.89 -10.14
C VAL A 81 16.49 -0.18 -9.73
N SER A 82 15.56 -0.50 -10.63
CA SER A 82 14.50 -1.48 -10.37
C SER A 82 15.09 -2.85 -10.02
N GLY A 83 14.73 -3.40 -8.88
CA GLY A 83 15.18 -4.70 -8.39
C GLY A 83 16.63 -4.74 -7.88
N ASP A 84 17.32 -3.59 -7.78
CA ASP A 84 18.73 -3.54 -7.35
C ASP A 84 18.95 -2.45 -6.30
N LEU A 85 19.00 -2.87 -5.03
CA LEU A 85 19.23 -2.01 -3.88
C LEU A 85 20.63 -1.43 -3.85
N GLU A 86 21.63 -2.26 -4.20
CA GLU A 86 23.05 -1.88 -4.16
C GLU A 86 23.38 -0.83 -5.23
N ALA A 87 22.75 -0.89 -6.40
CA ALA A 87 22.92 0.10 -7.45
C ALA A 87 22.05 1.35 -7.26
N SER A 88 21.07 1.32 -6.34
CA SER A 88 20.14 2.42 -6.09
C SER A 88 20.73 3.47 -5.16
N LEU A 89 21.09 4.66 -5.67
CA LEU A 89 21.62 5.75 -4.85
C LEU A 89 20.65 6.20 -3.76
N LEU A 90 19.34 6.14 -3.99
CA LEU A 90 18.34 6.46 -2.98
C LEU A 90 18.54 5.58 -1.75
N TYR A 91 18.62 4.25 -1.94
CA TYR A 91 18.76 3.31 -0.84
C TYR A 91 20.09 3.48 -0.11
N GLN A 92 21.19 3.59 -0.85
CA GLN A 92 22.52 3.86 -0.26
C GLN A 92 22.53 5.12 0.60
N ARG A 93 21.83 6.19 0.17
CA ARG A 93 21.80 7.47 0.88
C ARG A 93 20.92 7.44 2.12
N ILE A 94 19.76 6.79 2.09
CA ILE A 94 18.86 6.74 3.26
C ILE A 94 19.38 5.80 4.36
N THR A 95 20.24 4.83 4.01
CA THR A 95 20.82 3.85 4.94
C THR A 95 22.27 4.16 5.32
N HIS A 96 22.85 5.27 4.82
CA HIS A 96 24.25 5.58 5.02
C HIS A 96 24.59 5.83 6.50
N GLU A 97 25.69 5.25 6.99
CA GLU A 97 26.13 5.41 8.39
C GLU A 97 26.61 6.83 8.68
N ASP A 98 27.38 7.44 7.75
CA ASP A 98 27.85 8.83 7.89
C ASP A 98 26.70 9.81 7.68
N GLU A 99 26.34 10.53 8.75
CA GLU A 99 25.24 11.51 8.75
C GLU A 99 25.44 12.67 7.76
N ARG A 100 26.67 12.95 7.35
CA ARG A 100 26.99 14.00 6.36
C ARG A 100 26.61 13.55 4.94
N VAL A 101 26.51 12.26 4.73
CA VAL A 101 26.17 11.62 3.45
C VAL A 101 24.73 11.17 3.43
N ARG A 102 24.20 10.82 4.61
CA ARG A 102 22.83 10.30 4.75
C ARG A 102 21.77 11.31 4.34
N MET A 103 20.70 10.82 3.73
CA MET A 103 19.52 11.60 3.37
C MET A 103 18.28 11.15 4.15
N PRO A 104 17.39 12.06 4.54
CA PRO A 104 17.55 13.53 4.52
C PRO A 104 18.68 14.01 5.46
N PRO A 105 19.39 15.11 5.11
CA PRO A 105 20.44 15.64 5.96
C PRO A 105 19.88 16.13 7.30
N ALA A 106 20.50 15.75 8.42
CA ALA A 106 20.06 16.15 9.76
C ALA A 106 20.02 17.68 9.97
N ALA A 107 20.90 18.42 9.31
CA ALA A 107 20.95 19.89 9.38
C ALA A 107 19.79 20.58 8.65
N MET A 108 19.10 19.91 7.72
CA MET A 108 18.06 20.49 6.87
C MET A 108 16.68 19.83 7.08
N SER A 109 16.60 18.75 7.82
CA SER A 109 15.39 18.03 8.14
C SER A 109 15.27 17.79 9.63
N THR A 110 14.12 18.12 10.19
CA THR A 110 13.79 17.79 11.59
C THR A 110 13.33 16.33 11.75
N LYS A 111 13.16 15.62 10.61
CA LYS A 111 12.68 14.24 10.58
C LYS A 111 13.71 13.35 9.89
N THR A 112 14.07 12.26 10.54
CA THR A 112 14.74 11.12 9.91
C THR A 112 13.69 10.10 9.49
N LEU A 113 13.97 9.32 8.45
CA LEU A 113 13.12 8.21 8.07
C LEU A 113 13.06 7.19 9.20
N SER A 114 11.86 6.69 9.50
CA SER A 114 11.71 5.58 10.43
C SER A 114 12.20 4.26 9.79
N PRO A 115 12.55 3.24 10.60
CA PRO A 115 12.91 1.92 10.07
C PRO A 115 11.83 1.33 9.15
N GLU A 116 10.56 1.54 9.47
CA GLU A 116 9.42 1.07 8.67
C GLU A 116 9.36 1.79 7.31
N GLN A 117 9.62 3.10 7.27
CA GLN A 117 9.68 3.87 6.03
C GLN A 117 10.84 3.42 5.15
N ILE A 118 11.99 3.13 5.76
CA ILE A 118 13.15 2.58 5.03
C ILE A 118 12.83 1.19 4.48
N ASP A 119 12.14 0.34 5.25
CA ASP A 119 11.72 -1.00 4.78
C ASP A 119 10.72 -0.94 3.63
N VAL A 120 9.75 -0.02 3.66
CA VAL A 120 8.83 0.20 2.54
C VAL A 120 9.59 0.58 1.27
N LEU A 121 10.53 1.52 1.34
CA LEU A 121 11.34 1.93 0.19
C LEU A 121 12.25 0.79 -0.30
N ARG A 122 12.84 0.04 0.62
CA ARG A 122 13.65 -1.15 0.31
C ARG A 122 12.83 -2.18 -0.46
N ARG A 123 11.69 -2.58 0.10
CA ARG A 123 10.79 -3.56 -0.54
C ARG A 123 10.32 -3.09 -1.90
N TRP A 124 9.92 -1.83 -2.01
CA TRP A 124 9.48 -1.27 -3.29
C TRP A 124 10.56 -1.37 -4.36
N ILE A 125 11.83 -1.03 -4.03
CA ILE A 125 12.94 -1.14 -4.97
C ILE A 125 13.17 -2.61 -5.34
N ASP A 126 13.21 -3.50 -4.36
CA ASP A 126 13.45 -4.93 -4.52
C ASP A 126 12.34 -5.61 -5.35
N GLU A 127 11.08 -5.21 -5.16
CA GLU A 127 9.91 -5.65 -5.93
C GLU A 127 9.86 -5.07 -7.37
N GLY A 128 10.88 -4.30 -7.80
CA GLY A 128 11.00 -3.77 -9.16
C GLY A 128 10.68 -2.30 -9.30
N ALA A 129 10.50 -1.58 -8.20
CA ALA A 129 10.26 -0.12 -8.15
C ALA A 129 9.13 0.33 -9.10
N LEU A 130 8.02 -0.39 -9.11
CA LEU A 130 6.88 -0.08 -9.98
C LEU A 130 6.37 1.33 -9.68
N TRP A 131 6.54 2.20 -10.67
CA TRP A 131 6.06 3.57 -10.60
C TRP A 131 4.63 3.64 -11.12
N ASP A 132 3.72 4.14 -10.30
CA ASP A 132 2.33 4.28 -10.71
C ASP A 132 1.89 5.74 -10.78
N GLN A 133 1.06 6.03 -11.77
CA GLN A 133 0.46 7.34 -11.94
C GLN A 133 -0.70 7.51 -10.96
N HIS A 134 -0.86 8.73 -10.43
CA HIS A 134 -2.03 9.02 -9.58
C HIS A 134 -3.34 8.71 -10.32
N TRP A 135 -4.28 8.08 -9.63
CA TRP A 135 -5.53 7.57 -10.20
C TRP A 135 -6.31 8.61 -11.01
N SER A 136 -6.28 9.90 -10.59
CA SER A 136 -7.00 10.97 -11.29
C SER A 136 -6.45 11.30 -12.70
N PHE A 137 -5.27 10.83 -13.04
CA PHE A 137 -4.65 10.97 -14.36
C PHE A 137 -4.70 9.69 -15.19
N LYS A 138 -5.19 8.60 -14.59
CA LYS A 138 -5.39 7.34 -15.33
C LYS A 138 -6.65 7.45 -16.19
N GLN A 139 -6.62 6.78 -17.34
CA GLN A 139 -7.82 6.63 -18.14
C GLN A 139 -8.90 5.88 -17.34
N ILE A 140 -10.12 6.39 -17.40
CA ILE A 140 -11.27 5.74 -16.75
C ILE A 140 -11.53 4.40 -17.46
N GLU A 141 -11.49 3.33 -16.71
CA GLU A 141 -11.84 1.99 -17.17
C GLU A 141 -13.27 1.65 -16.74
N THR A 142 -14.03 1.08 -17.68
CA THR A 142 -15.35 0.53 -17.37
C THR A 142 -15.15 -0.77 -16.58
N ARG A 143 -15.77 -0.85 -15.41
CA ARG A 143 -15.79 -2.08 -14.60
C ARG A 143 -17.23 -2.61 -14.53
N ASP A 144 -17.38 -3.90 -14.74
CA ASP A 144 -18.67 -4.55 -14.51
C ASP A 144 -19.01 -4.52 -13.02
N PRO A 145 -20.29 -4.23 -12.67
CA PRO A 145 -20.72 -4.29 -11.28
C PRO A 145 -20.50 -5.70 -10.70
N PRO A 146 -20.01 -5.81 -9.46
CA PRO A 146 -19.80 -7.12 -8.83
C PRO A 146 -21.11 -7.89 -8.68
N ALA A 147 -21.03 -9.22 -8.70
CA ALA A 147 -22.15 -10.09 -8.37
C ALA A 147 -22.36 -10.05 -6.83
N VAL A 148 -23.49 -9.54 -6.40
CA VAL A 148 -23.93 -9.43 -5.01
C VAL A 148 -25.40 -9.83 -4.90
N ASP A 149 -25.91 -10.06 -3.69
CA ASP A 149 -27.34 -10.24 -3.46
C ASP A 149 -28.11 -8.95 -3.85
N ASP A 150 -28.92 -9.04 -4.88
CA ASP A 150 -29.62 -7.90 -5.49
C ASP A 150 -30.86 -7.44 -4.73
N THR A 151 -31.22 -8.05 -3.60
CA THR A 151 -32.45 -7.69 -2.87
C THR A 151 -32.45 -6.26 -2.34
N TRP A 152 -31.28 -5.70 -2.07
CA TRP A 152 -31.08 -4.33 -1.63
C TRP A 152 -30.66 -3.38 -2.75
N ALA A 153 -29.82 -3.85 -3.69
CA ALA A 153 -29.25 -3.05 -4.76
C ALA A 153 -30.31 -2.67 -5.81
N ARG A 154 -30.52 -1.38 -6.05
CA ARG A 154 -31.50 -0.84 -7.03
C ARG A 154 -30.86 -0.41 -8.33
N ASN A 155 -29.54 -0.19 -8.34
CA ASN A 155 -28.79 0.27 -9.50
C ASN A 155 -27.35 -0.32 -9.48
N PRO A 156 -26.58 -0.20 -10.57
CA PRO A 156 -25.22 -0.72 -10.63
C PRO A 156 -24.26 -0.16 -9.55
N LEU A 157 -24.43 1.09 -9.12
CA LEU A 157 -23.59 1.68 -8.07
C LEU A 157 -23.82 1.03 -6.71
N ASP A 158 -25.09 0.68 -6.42
CA ASP A 158 -25.43 0.00 -5.17
C ASP A 158 -24.69 -1.34 -5.03
N ARG A 159 -24.43 -2.03 -6.14
CA ARG A 159 -23.68 -3.29 -6.13
C ARG A 159 -22.23 -3.10 -5.66
N PHE A 160 -21.56 -2.03 -6.07
CA PHE A 160 -20.22 -1.74 -5.59
C PHE A 160 -20.23 -1.40 -4.09
N VAL A 161 -21.23 -0.63 -3.63
CA VAL A 161 -21.41 -0.31 -2.22
C VAL A 161 -21.67 -1.58 -1.41
N LEU A 162 -22.59 -2.43 -1.86
CA LEU A 162 -22.94 -3.66 -1.17
C LEU A 162 -21.75 -4.63 -1.08
N ALA A 163 -21.03 -4.83 -2.19
CA ALA A 163 -19.82 -5.66 -2.19
C ALA A 163 -18.79 -5.19 -1.16
N ARG A 164 -18.63 -3.87 -1.00
CA ARG A 164 -17.73 -3.32 0.00
C ARG A 164 -18.24 -3.56 1.42
N LEU A 165 -19.53 -3.36 1.67
CA LEU A 165 -20.14 -3.64 2.97
C LEU A 165 -19.99 -5.11 3.35
N GLU A 166 -20.26 -6.03 2.42
CA GLU A 166 -20.10 -7.48 2.64
C GLU A 166 -18.64 -7.85 2.97
N ALA A 167 -17.67 -7.27 2.28
CA ALA A 167 -16.25 -7.49 2.53
C ALA A 167 -15.83 -7.05 3.95
N GLU A 168 -16.50 -6.05 4.51
CA GLU A 168 -16.27 -5.56 5.89
C GLU A 168 -17.21 -6.24 6.92
N GLY A 169 -18.01 -7.23 6.52
CA GLY A 169 -18.98 -7.90 7.40
C GLY A 169 -20.12 -6.99 7.84
N LEU A 170 -20.37 -5.89 7.11
CA LEU A 170 -21.41 -4.92 7.39
C LEU A 170 -22.66 -5.19 6.55
N ARG A 171 -23.78 -4.64 7.00
CA ARG A 171 -25.05 -4.67 6.27
C ARG A 171 -25.52 -3.24 5.97
N PRO A 172 -26.25 -3.02 4.87
CA PRO A 172 -26.89 -1.75 4.61
C PRO A 172 -27.82 -1.35 5.76
N ALA A 173 -27.82 -0.06 6.08
CA ALA A 173 -28.81 0.49 7.03
C ALA A 173 -30.21 0.49 6.39
N PRO A 174 -31.26 0.44 7.20
CA PRO A 174 -32.65 0.67 6.72
C PRO A 174 -32.76 2.00 5.99
N GLU A 175 -33.71 2.07 5.05
CA GLU A 175 -34.00 3.32 4.34
C GLU A 175 -34.40 4.43 5.32
N ALA A 176 -33.84 5.62 5.14
CA ALA A 176 -34.15 6.76 5.99
C ALA A 176 -35.60 7.22 5.78
N ASP A 177 -36.19 7.80 6.80
CA ASP A 177 -37.51 8.40 6.72
C ASP A 177 -37.58 9.58 5.74
N LYS A 178 -38.79 9.91 5.27
CA LYS A 178 -38.99 10.95 4.25
C LYS A 178 -38.44 12.32 4.63
N ARG A 179 -38.51 12.70 5.90
CA ARG A 179 -38.01 14.01 6.39
C ARG A 179 -36.47 14.04 6.30
N THR A 180 -35.83 12.96 6.73
CA THR A 180 -34.37 12.80 6.61
C THR A 180 -33.92 12.80 5.16
N LEU A 181 -34.65 12.10 4.26
CA LEU A 181 -34.36 12.09 2.83
C LEU A 181 -34.54 13.50 2.22
N ALA A 182 -35.66 14.19 2.51
CA ALA A 182 -35.88 15.55 2.01
C ALA A 182 -34.76 16.50 2.43
N ARG A 183 -34.33 16.43 3.70
CA ARG A 183 -33.21 17.22 4.21
C ARG A 183 -31.91 16.91 3.48
N ARG A 184 -31.57 15.64 3.27
CA ARG A 184 -30.35 15.24 2.55
C ARG A 184 -30.37 15.74 1.11
N VAL A 185 -31.48 15.53 0.40
CA VAL A 185 -31.63 15.96 -0.99
C VAL A 185 -31.53 17.49 -1.10
N ALA A 186 -32.17 18.24 -0.20
CA ALA A 186 -32.07 19.71 -0.21
C ALA A 186 -30.62 20.17 0.00
N LEU A 187 -29.90 19.59 0.97
CA LEU A 187 -28.50 19.92 1.23
C LEU A 187 -27.60 19.57 0.04
N ASP A 188 -27.81 18.42 -0.61
CA ASP A 188 -27.00 17.97 -1.74
C ASP A 188 -27.22 18.84 -3.00
N LEU A 189 -28.47 19.26 -3.26
CA LEU A 189 -28.82 20.02 -4.46
C LEU A 189 -28.65 21.53 -4.31
N THR A 190 -28.91 22.08 -3.14
CA THR A 190 -28.96 23.54 -2.93
C THR A 190 -27.92 24.05 -1.92
N GLY A 191 -27.31 23.15 -1.13
CA GLY A 191 -26.47 23.52 0.00
C GLY A 191 -27.22 24.07 1.21
N LEU A 192 -28.56 24.09 1.16
CA LEU A 192 -29.43 24.67 2.18
C LEU A 192 -30.41 23.60 2.75
N PRO A 193 -30.80 23.69 4.01
CA PRO A 193 -31.87 22.84 4.54
C PRO A 193 -33.22 23.20 3.86
N PRO A 194 -34.17 22.23 3.83
CA PRO A 194 -35.51 22.48 3.27
C PRO A 194 -36.30 23.40 4.17
#